data_86288e7850253bc65dda026fe83c0f56
#
_entry.id   86288e7850253bc65dda026fe83c0f56
#
_cell.length_a   1.000
_cell.length_b   1.000
_cell.length_c   1.000
_cell.angle_alpha   90.00
_cell.angle_beta   90.00
_cell.angle_gamma   90.00
#
_symmetry.space_group_name_H-M   'P 1'
#
loop_
_entity.id
_entity.type
_entity.pdbx_description
1 polymer ?
#
loop_
_entity_poly.entity_id
_entity_poly.type
_entity_poly.pdbx_seq_one_letter_code
_entity_poly.pdbx_strand_id
1 'polypeptide(L)'
;MKFMEVESLAKKEIGKVELILKELKLVDSKGKSILNLINSYLEDAKYFYDKKQFVQAFEAAVMCWTYADAGLHLKVFEINDYLKKLFTI
;
A
#
# COMPACT_ATOMS: atom_id res chain seq x y z
N MET A 1 -20.19 -6.42 9.63
CA MET A 1 -19.41 -7.04 8.53
C MET A 1 -19.05 -8.46 8.91
N LYS A 2 -19.23 -9.38 7.99
CA LYS A 2 -18.88 -10.78 8.21
C LYS A 2 -17.37 -10.95 8.25
N PHE A 3 -16.88 -11.87 9.07
CA PHE A 3 -15.46 -12.18 9.22
C PHE A 3 -14.78 -12.47 7.88
N MET A 4 -15.42 -13.29 7.03
CA MET A 4 -14.89 -13.67 5.73
C MET A 4 -14.74 -12.48 4.78
N GLU A 5 -15.64 -11.50 4.89
CA GLU A 5 -15.55 -10.29 4.07
C GLU A 5 -14.32 -9.47 4.42
N VAL A 6 -14.00 -9.34 5.71
CA VAL A 6 -12.82 -8.62 6.17
C VAL A 6 -11.55 -9.32 5.70
N GLU A 7 -11.51 -10.64 5.78
CA GLU A 7 -10.38 -11.44 5.29
C GLU A 7 -10.15 -11.19 3.80
N SER A 8 -11.21 -11.28 2.99
CA SER A 8 -11.13 -11.07 1.55
C SER A 8 -10.66 -9.66 1.21
N LEU A 9 -11.18 -8.66 1.92
CA LEU A 9 -10.79 -7.26 1.72
C LEU A 9 -9.32 -7.05 2.06
N ALA A 10 -8.85 -7.61 3.17
CA ALA A 10 -7.44 -7.49 3.57
C ALA A 10 -6.53 -8.13 2.54
N LYS A 11 -6.86 -9.33 2.09
CA LYS A 11 -6.09 -10.05 1.07
C LYS A 11 -6.01 -9.26 -0.23
N LYS A 12 -7.14 -8.72 -0.66
CA LYS A 12 -7.23 -7.92 -1.89
C LYS A 12 -6.34 -6.67 -1.79
N GLU A 13 -6.43 -5.95 -0.68
CA GLU A 13 -5.65 -4.72 -0.51
C GLU A 13 -4.15 -5.00 -0.41
N ILE A 14 -3.74 -6.06 0.28
CA ILE A 14 -2.33 -6.46 0.35
C ILE A 14 -1.82 -6.76 -1.07
N GLY A 15 -2.58 -7.52 -1.86
CA GLY A 15 -2.20 -7.84 -3.23
C GLY A 15 -2.04 -6.60 -4.11
N LYS A 16 -2.92 -5.63 -3.95
CA LYS A 16 -2.85 -4.36 -4.68
C LYS A 16 -1.60 -3.57 -4.29
N VAL A 17 -1.28 -3.51 -3.01
CA VAL A 17 -0.08 -2.81 -2.53
C VAL A 17 1.17 -3.47 -3.10
N GLU A 18 1.22 -4.80 -3.11
CA GLU A 18 2.36 -5.53 -3.68
C GLU A 18 2.55 -5.21 -5.17
N LEU A 19 1.46 -5.14 -5.92
CA LEU A 19 1.51 -4.77 -7.33
C LEU A 19 2.03 -3.34 -7.51
N ILE A 20 1.52 -2.41 -6.71
CA ILE A 20 1.93 -1.00 -6.80
C ILE A 20 3.41 -0.84 -6.48
N LEU A 21 3.90 -1.53 -5.44
CA LEU A 21 5.32 -1.43 -5.07
C LEU A 21 6.25 -1.95 -6.15
N LYS A 22 5.82 -2.90 -6.96
CA LYS A 22 6.60 -3.37 -8.11
C LYS A 22 6.78 -2.28 -9.16
N GLU A 23 5.78 -1.42 -9.32
CA GLU A 23 5.74 -0.43 -10.40
C GLU A 23 6.10 0.98 -9.92
N LEU A 24 6.11 1.21 -8.62
CA LEU A 24 6.40 2.52 -8.04
C LEU A 24 7.90 2.80 -8.13
N LYS A 25 8.25 3.94 -8.71
CA LYS A 25 9.65 4.36 -8.88
C LYS A 25 9.95 5.54 -7.96
N LEU A 26 11.05 5.43 -7.24
CA LEU A 26 11.60 6.53 -6.45
C LEU A 26 12.37 7.44 -7.42
N VAL A 27 11.90 8.67 -7.61
CA VAL A 27 12.53 9.62 -8.55
C VAL A 27 13.21 10.80 -7.84
N ASP A 28 13.04 10.91 -6.54
CA ASP A 28 13.67 11.93 -5.71
C ASP A 28 14.07 11.28 -4.38
N SER A 29 15.32 11.44 -3.97
CA SER A 29 15.83 10.84 -2.74
C SER A 29 15.05 11.25 -1.49
N LYS A 30 14.34 12.38 -1.54
CA LYS A 30 13.48 12.83 -0.44
C LYS A 30 12.33 11.87 -0.18
N GLY A 31 11.96 11.07 -1.17
CA GLY A 31 10.91 10.05 -1.01
C GLY A 31 11.37 8.77 -0.35
N LYS A 32 12.66 8.61 -0.10
CA LYS A 32 13.21 7.36 0.42
C LYS A 32 12.61 6.95 1.77
N SER A 33 12.44 7.91 2.68
CA SER A 33 11.84 7.62 3.99
C SER A 33 10.38 7.22 3.86
N ILE A 34 9.65 7.81 2.90
CA ILE A 34 8.25 7.46 2.64
C ILE A 34 8.18 6.03 2.08
N LEU A 35 9.08 5.69 1.16
CA LEU A 35 9.13 4.34 0.60
C LEU A 35 9.41 3.30 1.68
N ASN A 36 10.35 3.59 2.59
CA ASN A 36 10.66 2.72 3.71
C ASN A 36 9.43 2.52 4.61
N LEU A 37 8.67 3.57 4.82
CA LEU A 37 7.46 3.54 5.63
C LEU A 37 6.39 2.64 4.98
N ILE A 38 6.22 2.76 3.66
CA ILE A 38 5.30 1.90 2.90
C ILE A 38 5.68 0.43 3.07
N ASN A 39 6.97 0.12 2.92
CA ASN A 39 7.45 -1.25 3.08
C ASN A 39 7.21 -1.78 4.50
N SER A 40 7.39 -0.95 5.53
CA SER A 40 7.13 -1.33 6.91
C SER A 40 5.65 -1.64 7.15
N TYR A 41 4.76 -0.81 6.63
CA TYR A 41 3.31 -1.06 6.74
C TYR A 41 2.89 -2.30 5.97
N LEU A 42 3.53 -2.59 4.84
CA LEU A 42 3.23 -3.83 4.11
C LEU A 42 3.64 -5.06 4.93
N GLU A 43 4.81 -5.02 5.57
CA GLU A 43 5.24 -6.10 6.46
C GLU A 43 4.23 -6.29 7.60
N ASP A 44 3.78 -5.19 8.20
CA ASP A 44 2.77 -5.22 9.25
C ASP A 44 1.46 -5.84 8.76
N ALA A 45 1.02 -5.44 7.56
CA ALA A 45 -0.21 -5.97 6.98
C ALA A 45 -0.13 -7.49 6.82
N LYS A 46 0.99 -7.99 6.30
CA LYS A 46 1.20 -9.43 6.14
C LYS A 46 1.24 -10.16 7.47
N TYR A 47 1.91 -9.58 8.46
CA TYR A 47 1.99 -10.13 9.81
C TYR A 47 0.60 -10.26 10.44
N PHE A 48 -0.17 -9.18 10.38
CA PHE A 48 -1.54 -9.19 10.93
C PHE A 48 -2.43 -10.20 10.20
N TYR A 49 -2.29 -10.29 8.88
CA TYR A 49 -3.05 -11.24 8.07
C TYR A 49 -2.75 -12.68 8.53
N ASP A 50 -1.49 -13.00 8.71
CA ASP A 50 -1.07 -14.35 9.13
C ASP A 50 -1.57 -14.69 10.54
N LYS A 51 -1.76 -13.67 11.38
CA LYS A 51 -2.32 -13.84 12.73
C LYS A 51 -3.84 -13.80 12.73
N LYS A 52 -4.47 -13.75 11.55
CA LYS A 52 -5.93 -13.67 11.40
C LYS A 52 -6.52 -12.39 12.01
N GLN A 53 -5.72 -11.35 12.12
CA GLN A 53 -6.13 -10.02 12.56
C GLN A 53 -6.43 -9.19 11.30
N PHE A 54 -7.55 -9.52 10.65
CA PHE A 54 -7.84 -9.02 9.31
C PHE A 54 -8.19 -7.53 9.26
N VAL A 55 -8.81 -6.99 10.30
CA VAL A 55 -9.09 -5.55 10.36
C VAL A 55 -7.77 -4.78 10.40
N GLN A 56 -6.85 -5.18 11.26
CA GLN A 56 -5.55 -4.55 11.38
C GLN A 56 -4.73 -4.72 10.10
N ALA A 57 -4.83 -5.88 9.45
CA ALA A 57 -4.16 -6.12 8.17
C ALA A 57 -4.69 -5.17 7.09
N PHE A 58 -6.00 -4.99 7.03
CA PHE A 58 -6.64 -4.06 6.11
C PHE A 58 -6.20 -2.63 6.37
N GLU A 59 -6.21 -2.20 7.63
CA GLU A 59 -5.78 -0.85 8.00
C GLU A 59 -4.34 -0.57 7.60
N ALA A 60 -3.43 -1.51 7.86
CA ALA A 60 -2.03 -1.35 7.48
C ALA A 60 -1.85 -1.26 5.96
N ALA A 61 -2.61 -2.04 5.20
CA ALA A 61 -2.57 -1.97 3.73
C ALA A 61 -3.09 -0.61 3.24
N VAL A 62 -4.13 -0.07 3.86
CA VAL A 62 -4.66 1.27 3.52
C VAL A 62 -3.61 2.35 3.79
N MET A 63 -2.83 2.22 4.86
CA MET A 63 -1.73 3.15 5.14
C MET A 63 -0.70 3.16 4.02
N CYS A 64 -0.40 1.99 3.44
CA CYS A 64 0.50 1.92 2.28
C CYS A 64 -0.03 2.76 1.11
N TRP A 65 -1.33 2.64 0.81
CA TRP A 65 -1.98 3.42 -0.24
C TRP A 65 -1.85 4.91 0.00
N THR A 66 -2.10 5.33 1.23
CA THR A 66 -2.07 6.73 1.63
C THR A 66 -0.69 7.33 1.37
N TYR A 67 0.35 6.64 1.81
CA TYR A 67 1.72 7.14 1.63
C TYR A 67 2.18 7.08 0.18
N ALA A 68 1.77 6.07 -0.57
CA ALA A 68 2.09 5.99 -1.99
C ALA A 68 1.44 7.15 -2.75
N ASP A 69 0.16 7.41 -2.48
CA ASP A 69 -0.58 8.52 -3.09
C ASP A 69 0.06 9.87 -2.74
N ALA A 70 0.42 10.07 -1.49
CA ALA A 70 1.11 11.28 -1.04
C ALA A 70 2.43 11.49 -1.78
N GLY A 71 3.22 10.43 -1.92
CA GLY A 71 4.50 10.49 -2.63
C GLY A 71 4.36 10.83 -4.11
N LEU A 72 3.28 10.34 -4.75
CA LEU A 72 2.97 10.69 -6.13
C LEU A 72 2.59 12.17 -6.25
N HIS A 73 1.80 12.69 -5.32
CA HIS A 73 1.44 14.10 -5.28
C HIS A 73 2.66 15.00 -5.05
N LEU A 74 3.58 14.56 -4.19
CA LEU A 74 4.82 15.30 -3.91
C LEU A 74 5.86 15.14 -5.02
N LYS A 75 5.58 14.31 -6.01
CA LYS A 75 6.46 14.04 -7.16
C LYS A 75 7.80 13.44 -6.75
N VAL A 76 7.83 12.73 -5.63
CA VAL A 76 9.00 11.93 -5.23
C VAL A 76 8.91 10.50 -5.74
N PHE A 77 7.71 10.09 -6.19
CA PHE A 77 7.44 8.81 -6.86
C PHE A 77 6.83 9.04 -8.22
N GLU A 78 7.03 8.07 -9.11
CA GLU A 78 6.31 7.95 -10.37
C GLU A 78 5.76 6.53 -10.49
N ILE A 79 4.69 6.38 -11.27
CA ILE A 79 4.07 5.08 -11.51
C ILE A 79 3.60 5.01 -12.96
N ASN A 80 3.49 3.80 -13.51
CA ASN A 80 3.02 3.58 -14.88
C ASN A 80 1.61 4.15 -15.07
N ASP A 81 1.36 4.68 -16.28
CA ASP A 81 0.10 5.36 -16.60
C ASP A 81 -1.12 4.50 -16.34
N TYR A 82 -1.05 3.20 -16.63
CA TYR A 82 -2.21 2.31 -16.46
C TYR A 82 -2.63 2.12 -15.00
N LEU A 83 -1.74 2.45 -14.06
CA LEU A 83 -2.04 2.36 -12.62
C LEU A 83 -2.44 3.71 -12.02
N LYS A 84 -2.29 4.81 -12.76
CA LYS A 84 -2.61 6.15 -12.24
C LYS A 84 -4.07 6.28 -11.82
N LYS A 85 -4.98 5.56 -12.47
CA LYS A 85 -6.41 5.57 -12.15
C LYS A 85 -6.72 5.05 -10.74
N LEU A 86 -5.76 4.36 -10.12
CA LEU A 86 -5.91 3.85 -8.75
C LEU A 86 -5.63 4.91 -7.69
N PHE A 87 -5.13 6.07 -8.10
CA PHE A 87 -4.71 7.14 -7.21
C PHE A 87 -5.48 8.43 -7.48
N THR A 88 -5.22 9.44 -6.67
CA THR A 88 -5.90 10.74 -6.76
C THR A 88 -5.19 11.74 -7.70
N ILE A 89 -4.11 11.33 -8.32
CA ILE A 89 -3.33 12.16 -9.26
C ILE A 89 -3.97 12.26 -10.62
#